data_577b94f8d667c1f88cd51120575b833d
#
_entry.id   577b94f8d667c1f88cd51120575b833d
#
_cell.length_a   1.000
_cell.length_b   1.000
_cell.length_c   1.000
_cell.angle_alpha   90.00
_cell.angle_beta   90.00
_cell.angle_gamma   90.00
#
_symmetry.space_group_name_H-M   'P 1'
#
loop_
_entity.id
_entity.type
_entity.pdbx_description
1 polymer ?
#
loop_
_entity_poly.entity_id
_entity_poly.type
_entity_poly.pdbx_seq_one_letter_code
_entity_poly.pdbx_strand_id
1 'polypeptide(L)'
;MKRLISLAVAVMLITLLGVCRSRAYDEYNLTDLAACSSVKSDSNGKGGFVCAFSGNTVFSARLVPDFSAYSFSVGGRIRSVSQSGNYTYALVFDDAFTNKYSVYSLNLDNGNVSQNTFVDENFMTNSFSVTDNHIYYIKTDSLKSYVACRDFSSDKRSKITFSDNVNEVFNNNGKSYARLCDGSIYKLSQSSSTYVADTGELKNIYNAGINRVINEDGFIVSLSDNSRDYVSNATAGNVSVSDGKIYSAVNYRLNLKTYEKTKSVSIPDRATAVVSYKNQCAVLLDNGTVRVFGSADFEEKKTNGNDGSNDDHNSSKSDIQPNNSEYLFSDGIVYGIYSGETVADFKNKTSAENVYKADGTLAKSGKLKTGFTAVIDSRTYVIAICGDVTGEGNVNSKDVTLLQKYLCDNAELDGVYLKAADFNLDGEADNRDLVLISRQKN
;
A
#
# COMPACT_ATOMS: atom_id res chain seq x y z
N MET A 1 20.98 14.73 -51.51
CA MET A 1 20.75 13.32 -51.25
C MET A 1 21.54 12.72 -50.07
N LYS A 2 22.88 12.91 -49.97
CA LYS A 2 23.68 12.32 -48.84
C LYS A 2 23.28 12.81 -47.42
N ARG A 3 22.81 14.05 -47.25
CA ARG A 3 22.38 14.54 -45.93
C ARG A 3 21.00 14.04 -45.47
N LEU A 4 20.10 13.71 -46.39
CA LEU A 4 18.78 13.12 -46.10
C LEU A 4 18.89 11.66 -45.69
N ILE A 5 19.85 10.91 -46.30
CA ILE A 5 20.12 9.53 -45.93
C ILE A 5 20.75 9.44 -44.56
N SER A 6 21.63 10.38 -44.18
CA SER A 6 22.21 10.45 -42.82
C SER A 6 21.19 10.75 -41.73
N LEU A 7 20.18 11.54 -42.02
CA LEU A 7 19.12 11.85 -41.05
C LEU A 7 18.15 10.65 -40.88
N ALA A 8 17.81 9.98 -41.98
CA ALA A 8 16.97 8.81 -41.94
C ALA A 8 17.65 7.60 -41.22
N VAL A 9 18.96 7.42 -41.40
CA VAL A 9 19.74 6.39 -40.70
C VAL A 9 19.90 6.74 -39.24
N ALA A 10 20.07 8.03 -38.86
CA ALA A 10 20.10 8.45 -37.47
C ALA A 10 18.75 8.25 -36.76
N VAL A 11 17.62 8.53 -37.44
CA VAL A 11 16.28 8.28 -36.92
C VAL A 11 16.00 6.77 -36.82
N MET A 12 16.46 5.96 -37.78
CA MET A 12 16.33 4.52 -37.72
C MET A 12 17.23 3.87 -36.65
N LEU A 13 18.44 4.39 -36.40
CA LEU A 13 19.29 3.92 -35.32
C LEU A 13 18.73 4.29 -33.94
N ILE A 14 18.06 5.42 -33.80
CA ILE A 14 17.40 5.84 -32.55
C ILE A 14 16.18 4.94 -32.24
N THR A 15 15.48 4.46 -33.26
CA THR A 15 14.38 3.49 -33.10
C THR A 15 14.85 2.05 -32.86
N LEU A 16 16.06 1.69 -33.33
CA LEU A 16 16.65 0.36 -33.12
C LEU A 16 17.38 0.22 -31.78
N LEU A 17 17.80 1.32 -31.17
CA LEU A 17 18.48 1.33 -29.85
C LEU A 17 17.51 1.31 -28.67
N GLY A 18 16.20 1.18 -28.90
CA GLY A 18 15.21 1.02 -27.83
C GLY A 18 15.43 2.00 -26.66
N VAL A 19 15.60 3.29 -26.97
CA VAL A 19 15.77 4.29 -25.91
C VAL A 19 14.45 4.36 -25.14
N CYS A 20 14.40 3.67 -23.99
CA CYS A 20 13.31 3.84 -23.05
C CYS A 20 13.25 5.30 -22.64
N ARG A 21 12.20 6.00 -23.07
CA ARG A 21 11.92 7.36 -22.62
C ARG A 21 10.91 7.28 -21.49
N SER A 22 11.21 7.90 -20.38
CA SER A 22 10.23 8.14 -19.34
C SER A 22 9.24 9.23 -19.80
N ARG A 23 7.99 9.08 -19.39
CA ARG A 23 6.96 10.09 -19.55
C ARG A 23 6.68 10.72 -18.19
N ALA A 24 6.74 12.06 -18.11
CA ALA A 24 6.28 12.79 -16.95
C ALA A 24 4.75 12.73 -16.87
N TYR A 25 4.22 12.55 -15.68
CA TYR A 25 2.79 12.64 -15.40
C TYR A 25 2.41 14.02 -14.90
N ASP A 26 1.16 14.38 -15.12
CA ASP A 26 0.58 15.56 -14.49
C ASP A 26 0.61 15.40 -12.97
N GLU A 27 0.87 16.50 -12.30
CA GLU A 27 0.96 16.56 -10.85
C GLU A 27 -0.34 16.04 -10.22
N TYR A 28 -0.24 15.12 -9.25
CA TYR A 28 -1.34 14.60 -8.44
C TYR A 28 -2.31 13.58 -9.10
N ASN A 29 -2.05 13.08 -10.28
CA ASN A 29 -2.87 12.00 -10.85
C ASN A 29 -2.02 10.79 -11.23
N LEU A 30 -2.07 9.75 -10.42
CA LEU A 30 -1.33 8.49 -10.59
C LEU A 30 -2.25 7.29 -10.77
N THR A 31 -3.35 7.46 -11.50
CA THR A 31 -4.40 6.41 -11.70
C THR A 31 -3.79 5.09 -12.20
N ASP A 32 -2.91 5.13 -13.21
CA ASP A 32 -2.29 3.93 -13.76
C ASP A 32 -1.40 3.21 -12.74
N LEU A 33 -0.73 3.98 -11.87
CA LEU A 33 0.11 3.42 -10.80
C LEU A 33 -0.76 2.82 -9.69
N ALA A 34 -1.80 3.53 -9.27
CA ALA A 34 -2.72 3.07 -8.23
C ALA A 34 -3.51 1.82 -8.65
N ALA A 35 -3.81 1.67 -9.94
CA ALA A 35 -4.49 0.52 -10.51
C ALA A 35 -3.61 -0.75 -10.64
N CYS A 36 -2.29 -0.66 -10.35
CA CYS A 36 -1.42 -1.83 -10.38
C CYS A 36 -1.73 -2.78 -9.20
N SER A 37 -1.71 -4.07 -9.46
CA SER A 37 -2.00 -5.12 -8.46
C SER A 37 -1.01 -5.18 -7.29
N SER A 38 0.18 -4.57 -7.43
CA SER A 38 1.22 -4.59 -6.41
C SER A 38 2.01 -3.29 -6.44
N VAL A 39 1.55 -2.32 -5.67
CA VAL A 39 2.28 -1.06 -5.45
C VAL A 39 3.27 -1.27 -4.31
N LYS A 40 4.53 -0.94 -4.55
CA LYS A 40 5.59 -0.91 -3.53
C LYS A 40 5.80 0.51 -3.06
N SER A 41 5.87 0.68 -1.76
CA SER A 41 6.21 1.95 -1.11
C SER A 41 7.59 1.88 -0.47
N ASP A 42 8.29 3.00 -0.45
CA ASP A 42 9.56 3.18 0.27
C ASP A 42 9.66 4.60 0.81
N SER A 43 10.20 4.73 2.00
CA SER A 43 10.53 6.02 2.61
C SER A 43 11.98 5.98 3.04
N ASN A 44 12.78 6.85 2.44
CA ASN A 44 14.24 6.86 2.65
C ASN A 44 14.76 8.28 2.85
N GLY A 45 16.09 8.44 2.98
CA GLY A 45 16.73 9.75 3.21
C GLY A 45 16.57 10.77 2.07
N LYS A 46 15.91 10.42 0.97
CA LYS A 46 15.66 11.28 -0.19
C LYS A 46 14.18 11.63 -0.38
N GLY A 47 13.27 10.87 0.24
CA GLY A 47 11.84 11.13 0.12
C GLY A 47 10.98 9.90 0.41
N GLY A 48 9.69 10.06 0.14
CA GLY A 48 8.70 9.00 0.11
C GLY A 48 8.33 8.65 -1.33
N PHE A 49 8.42 7.38 -1.68
CA PHE A 49 8.36 6.86 -3.04
C PHE A 49 7.33 5.74 -3.18
N VAL A 50 6.74 5.65 -4.35
CA VAL A 50 5.89 4.54 -4.76
C VAL A 50 6.32 4.06 -6.14
N CYS A 51 6.29 2.76 -6.38
CA CYS A 51 6.55 2.18 -7.69
C CYS A 51 5.72 0.91 -7.92
N ALA A 52 5.38 0.67 -9.18
CA ALA A 52 4.64 -0.50 -9.61
C ALA A 52 4.94 -0.81 -11.08
N PHE A 53 4.39 -1.90 -11.58
CA PHE A 53 4.39 -2.19 -13.01
C PHE A 53 3.09 -2.87 -13.43
N SER A 54 2.74 -2.67 -14.70
CA SER A 54 1.66 -3.38 -15.38
C SER A 54 2.09 -3.72 -16.81
N GLY A 55 1.95 -4.97 -17.19
CA GLY A 55 2.46 -5.45 -18.49
C GLY A 55 3.97 -5.22 -18.61
N ASN A 56 4.37 -4.41 -19.58
CA ASN A 56 5.76 -4.04 -19.83
C ASN A 56 6.07 -2.58 -19.45
N THR A 57 5.19 -1.92 -18.70
CA THR A 57 5.35 -0.53 -18.27
C THR A 57 5.62 -0.45 -16.78
N VAL A 58 6.64 0.31 -16.40
CA VAL A 58 7.00 0.67 -15.03
C VAL A 58 6.46 2.05 -14.73
N PHE A 59 5.84 2.20 -13.57
CA PHE A 59 5.35 3.45 -13.03
C PHE A 59 6.12 3.75 -11.75
N SER A 60 6.51 5.00 -11.56
CA SER A 60 7.19 5.41 -10.34
C SER A 60 6.98 6.87 -10.01
N ALA A 61 6.83 7.18 -8.73
CA ALA A 61 6.70 8.54 -8.25
C ALA A 61 7.41 8.75 -6.91
N ARG A 62 7.99 9.94 -6.74
CA ARG A 62 8.31 10.52 -5.44
C ARG A 62 7.13 11.42 -5.06
N LEU A 63 6.51 11.16 -3.91
CA LEU A 63 5.33 11.88 -3.45
C LEU A 63 5.68 13.03 -2.50
N VAL A 64 6.77 12.92 -1.75
CA VAL A 64 7.32 13.92 -0.82
C VAL A 64 8.85 13.85 -0.80
N PRO A 65 9.60 14.98 -0.57
CA PRO A 65 9.09 16.33 -0.34
C PRO A 65 8.59 17.02 -1.61
N ASP A 66 9.22 16.76 -2.75
CA ASP A 66 8.89 17.37 -4.03
C ASP A 66 8.34 16.31 -4.96
N PHE A 67 7.17 16.57 -5.53
CA PHE A 67 6.51 15.61 -6.41
C PHE A 67 7.26 15.44 -7.73
N SER A 68 7.48 14.18 -8.10
CA SER A 68 7.92 13.80 -9.45
C SER A 68 7.38 12.41 -9.81
N ALA A 69 6.86 12.25 -11.00
CA ALA A 69 6.31 10.98 -11.45
C ALA A 69 6.68 10.71 -12.92
N TYR A 70 7.01 9.44 -13.18
CA TYR A 70 7.43 8.99 -14.49
C TYR A 70 6.92 7.59 -14.78
N SER A 71 6.77 7.27 -16.07
CA SER A 71 6.61 5.91 -16.55
C SER A 71 7.54 5.64 -17.72
N PHE A 72 7.91 4.37 -17.91
CA PHE A 72 8.66 3.92 -19.08
C PHE A 72 8.30 2.47 -19.41
N SER A 73 8.39 2.12 -20.68
CA SER A 73 8.13 0.77 -21.16
C SER A 73 9.43 0.05 -21.53
N VAL A 74 9.45 -1.25 -21.31
CA VAL A 74 10.59 -2.14 -21.60
C VAL A 74 10.23 -3.14 -22.68
N GLY A 75 11.23 -3.69 -23.38
CA GLY A 75 11.02 -4.68 -24.45
C GLY A 75 10.75 -6.10 -23.96
N GLY A 76 11.15 -6.42 -22.73
CA GLY A 76 11.03 -7.75 -22.14
C GLY A 76 9.92 -7.84 -21.08
N ARG A 77 9.85 -8.98 -20.41
CA ARG A 77 8.89 -9.23 -19.32
C ARG A 77 9.43 -8.72 -18.00
N ILE A 78 8.74 -7.75 -17.39
CA ILE A 78 9.07 -7.27 -16.04
C ILE A 78 8.83 -8.41 -15.03
N ARG A 79 9.82 -8.68 -14.21
CA ARG A 79 9.76 -9.64 -13.12
C ARG A 79 9.44 -8.99 -11.79
N SER A 80 10.04 -7.84 -11.53
CA SER A 80 9.84 -7.11 -10.27
C SER A 80 10.35 -5.69 -10.41
N VAL A 81 9.91 -4.82 -9.51
CA VAL A 81 10.43 -3.46 -9.32
C VAL A 81 10.93 -3.28 -7.90
N SER A 82 11.90 -2.37 -7.71
CA SER A 82 12.49 -2.07 -6.42
C SER A 82 12.87 -0.59 -6.37
N GLN A 83 12.75 0.04 -5.20
CA GLN A 83 13.14 1.43 -4.97
C GLN A 83 14.44 1.49 -4.19
N SER A 84 15.36 2.40 -4.56
CA SER A 84 16.59 2.66 -3.81
C SER A 84 17.03 4.11 -4.00
N GLY A 85 17.01 4.90 -2.93
CA GLY A 85 17.27 6.34 -3.00
C GLY A 85 16.30 7.03 -3.97
N ASN A 86 16.80 7.80 -4.93
CA ASN A 86 16.02 8.45 -6.00
C ASN A 86 15.83 7.57 -7.25
N TYR A 87 16.18 6.29 -7.18
CA TYR A 87 16.13 5.40 -8.33
C TYR A 87 15.08 4.31 -8.15
N THR A 88 14.25 4.12 -9.17
CA THR A 88 13.42 2.93 -9.33
C THR A 88 14.10 1.98 -10.28
N TYR A 89 14.23 0.73 -9.84
CA TYR A 89 14.83 -0.33 -10.63
C TYR A 89 13.76 -1.31 -11.08
N ALA A 90 13.86 -1.77 -12.33
CA ALA A 90 13.04 -2.84 -12.88
C ALA A 90 13.92 -3.99 -13.35
N LEU A 91 13.68 -5.18 -12.84
CA LEU A 91 14.27 -6.40 -13.32
C LEU A 91 13.43 -6.96 -14.46
N VAL A 92 14.04 -7.11 -15.61
CA VAL A 92 13.38 -7.52 -16.86
C VAL A 92 14.03 -8.80 -17.40
N PHE A 93 13.21 -9.72 -17.82
CA PHE A 93 13.61 -10.93 -18.53
C PHE A 93 13.47 -10.67 -20.02
N ASP A 94 14.60 -10.54 -20.70
CA ASP A 94 14.63 -10.14 -22.11
C ASP A 94 14.44 -11.31 -23.06
N ASP A 95 15.11 -12.45 -22.78
CA ASP A 95 15.12 -13.61 -23.69
C ASP A 95 15.27 -14.93 -22.92
N ALA A 96 14.33 -15.83 -23.15
CA ALA A 96 14.30 -17.16 -22.53
C ALA A 96 15.39 -18.12 -23.08
N PHE A 97 15.79 -17.96 -24.33
CA PHE A 97 16.77 -18.86 -24.94
C PHE A 97 18.20 -18.59 -24.48
N THR A 98 18.49 -17.32 -24.19
CA THR A 98 19.83 -16.89 -23.76
C THR A 98 19.94 -16.61 -22.27
N ASN A 99 18.85 -16.79 -21.49
CA ASN A 99 18.77 -16.41 -20.08
C ASN A 99 19.26 -14.97 -19.83
N LYS A 100 18.85 -14.07 -20.71
CA LYS A 100 19.24 -12.68 -20.70
C LYS A 100 18.30 -11.87 -19.82
N TYR A 101 18.88 -11.06 -18.96
CA TYR A 101 18.18 -10.16 -18.05
C TYR A 101 18.70 -8.74 -18.20
N SER A 102 17.84 -7.78 -17.97
CA SER A 102 18.20 -6.37 -17.86
C SER A 102 17.70 -5.79 -16.55
N VAL A 103 18.51 -4.92 -15.96
CA VAL A 103 18.08 -4.02 -14.90
C VAL A 103 17.98 -2.62 -15.47
N TYR A 104 16.78 -2.12 -15.55
CA TYR A 104 16.53 -0.73 -15.89
C TYR A 104 16.54 0.10 -14.60
N SER A 105 17.14 1.29 -14.66
CA SER A 105 17.08 2.26 -13.58
C SER A 105 16.50 3.58 -14.08
N LEU A 106 15.47 4.07 -13.40
CA LEU A 106 14.85 5.37 -13.63
C LEU A 106 15.27 6.33 -12.51
N ASN A 107 15.88 7.45 -12.85
CA ASN A 107 16.18 8.52 -11.91
C ASN A 107 14.97 9.46 -11.79
N LEU A 108 14.40 9.58 -10.59
CA LEU A 108 13.23 10.40 -10.32
C LEU A 108 13.51 11.91 -10.20
N ASP A 109 14.78 12.34 -10.21
CA ASP A 109 15.10 13.77 -10.25
C ASP A 109 15.03 14.35 -11.65
N ASN A 110 15.26 13.54 -12.70
CA ASN A 110 15.37 14.03 -14.08
C ASN A 110 14.68 13.13 -15.13
N GLY A 111 14.09 12.02 -14.74
CA GLY A 111 13.41 11.08 -15.64
C GLY A 111 14.33 10.24 -16.53
N ASN A 112 15.63 10.29 -16.33
CA ASN A 112 16.58 9.51 -17.13
C ASN A 112 16.48 8.03 -16.85
N VAL A 113 16.42 7.23 -17.91
CA VAL A 113 16.41 5.76 -17.83
C VAL A 113 17.74 5.22 -18.35
N SER A 114 18.35 4.30 -17.60
CA SER A 114 19.53 3.55 -18.05
C SER A 114 19.26 2.04 -17.93
N GLN A 115 20.09 1.24 -18.61
CA GLN A 115 19.94 -0.21 -18.68
C GLN A 115 21.29 -0.89 -18.48
N ASN A 116 21.32 -1.90 -17.62
CA ASN A 116 22.41 -2.84 -17.47
C ASN A 116 21.93 -4.24 -17.84
N THR A 117 22.57 -4.88 -18.78
CA THR A 117 22.18 -6.21 -19.28
C THR A 117 23.18 -7.27 -18.81
N PHE A 118 22.66 -8.45 -18.45
CA PHE A 118 23.50 -9.57 -18.08
C PHE A 118 22.86 -10.92 -18.45
N VAL A 119 23.68 -11.95 -18.52
CA VAL A 119 23.25 -13.33 -18.70
C VAL A 119 23.52 -14.09 -17.42
N ASP A 120 22.53 -14.82 -16.92
CA ASP A 120 22.69 -15.69 -15.76
C ASP A 120 21.80 -16.93 -15.91
N GLU A 121 22.44 -18.09 -15.95
CA GLU A 121 21.75 -19.36 -15.94
C GLU A 121 21.10 -19.59 -14.57
N ASN A 122 19.87 -20.12 -14.59
CA ASN A 122 19.09 -20.42 -13.37
C ASN A 122 18.72 -19.21 -12.51
N PHE A 123 18.55 -18.04 -13.13
CA PHE A 123 18.00 -16.89 -12.44
C PHE A 123 16.48 -17.06 -12.26
N MET A 124 16.05 -17.47 -11.08
CA MET A 124 14.64 -17.85 -10.84
C MET A 124 13.89 -16.92 -9.89
N THR A 125 14.49 -15.83 -9.43
CA THR A 125 13.87 -14.98 -8.41
C THR A 125 13.08 -13.80 -8.98
N ASN A 126 12.01 -13.41 -8.29
CA ASN A 126 11.32 -12.12 -8.45
C ASN A 126 11.77 -11.11 -7.39
N SER A 127 12.71 -11.49 -6.54
CA SER A 127 13.22 -10.71 -5.42
C SER A 127 14.66 -10.28 -5.70
N PHE A 128 14.89 -8.98 -5.78
CA PHE A 128 16.20 -8.41 -6.02
C PHE A 128 16.36 -7.06 -5.33
N SER A 129 17.61 -6.65 -5.15
CA SER A 129 17.98 -5.33 -4.65
C SER A 129 19.16 -4.78 -5.45
N VAL A 130 19.18 -3.48 -5.68
CA VAL A 130 20.30 -2.79 -6.33
C VAL A 130 20.86 -1.72 -5.39
N THR A 131 22.16 -1.76 -5.16
CA THR A 131 22.89 -0.80 -4.32
C THR A 131 24.30 -0.65 -4.84
N ASP A 132 24.80 0.58 -4.95
CA ASP A 132 26.20 0.88 -5.27
C ASP A 132 26.73 0.11 -6.51
N ASN A 133 25.98 0.16 -7.62
CA ASN A 133 26.31 -0.53 -8.86
C ASN A 133 26.30 -2.07 -8.80
N HIS A 134 25.76 -2.66 -7.73
CA HIS A 134 25.62 -4.10 -7.55
C HIS A 134 24.16 -4.51 -7.56
N ILE A 135 23.86 -5.65 -8.22
CA ILE A 135 22.60 -6.35 -8.05
C ILE A 135 22.78 -7.55 -7.13
N TYR A 136 21.86 -7.71 -6.19
CA TYR A 136 21.72 -8.86 -5.30
C TYR A 136 20.44 -9.59 -5.64
N TYR A 137 20.51 -10.92 -5.77
CA TYR A 137 19.37 -11.77 -6.13
C TYR A 137 19.55 -13.19 -5.60
N ILE A 138 18.45 -13.92 -5.50
CA ILE A 138 18.45 -15.28 -4.95
C ILE A 138 18.79 -16.29 -6.06
N LYS A 139 19.68 -17.22 -5.76
CA LYS A 139 19.94 -18.45 -6.55
C LYS A 139 19.83 -19.66 -5.65
N THR A 140 19.56 -20.81 -6.26
CA THR A 140 19.48 -22.10 -5.58
C THR A 140 20.58 -23.01 -6.09
N ASP A 141 21.26 -23.68 -5.17
CA ASP A 141 22.26 -24.69 -5.44
C ASP A 141 21.83 -25.98 -4.73
N SER A 142 21.44 -26.97 -5.55
CA SER A 142 20.86 -28.22 -5.07
C SER A 142 19.59 -27.99 -4.24
N LEU A 143 19.70 -27.96 -2.92
CA LEU A 143 18.55 -27.81 -1.99
C LEU A 143 18.61 -26.52 -1.16
N LYS A 144 19.63 -25.69 -1.35
CA LYS A 144 19.86 -24.50 -0.54
C LYS A 144 19.94 -23.23 -1.38
N SER A 145 19.22 -22.21 -0.93
CA SER A 145 19.30 -20.90 -1.58
C SER A 145 20.44 -20.06 -0.99
N TYR A 146 20.96 -19.15 -1.80
CA TYR A 146 22.01 -18.20 -1.44
C TYR A 146 21.76 -16.87 -2.17
N VAL A 147 22.42 -15.81 -1.74
CA VAL A 147 22.42 -14.54 -2.47
C VAL A 147 23.60 -14.49 -3.43
N ALA A 148 23.33 -14.30 -4.71
CA ALA A 148 24.32 -13.92 -5.71
C ALA A 148 24.42 -12.39 -5.75
N CYS A 149 25.65 -11.89 -5.80
CA CYS A 149 25.95 -10.49 -6.02
C CYS A 149 26.72 -10.34 -7.32
N ARG A 150 26.37 -9.35 -8.14
CA ARG A 150 27.06 -9.02 -9.39
C ARG A 150 27.28 -7.52 -9.49
N ASP A 151 28.51 -7.14 -9.81
CA ASP A 151 28.90 -5.77 -10.12
C ASP A 151 28.65 -5.48 -11.61
N PHE A 152 27.92 -4.42 -11.91
CA PHE A 152 27.57 -4.05 -13.30
C PHE A 152 28.75 -3.50 -14.11
N SER A 153 29.75 -2.92 -13.43
CA SER A 153 30.89 -2.30 -14.12
C SER A 153 32.01 -3.29 -14.47
N SER A 154 32.25 -4.26 -13.59
CA SER A 154 33.38 -5.22 -13.72
C SER A 154 32.90 -6.63 -14.04
N ASP A 155 31.61 -6.90 -14.03
CA ASP A 155 31.00 -8.23 -14.12
C ASP A 155 31.49 -9.22 -13.03
N LYS A 156 32.14 -8.72 -11.99
CA LYS A 156 32.59 -9.55 -10.86
C LYS A 156 31.38 -10.12 -10.13
N ARG A 157 31.45 -11.42 -9.83
CA ARG A 157 30.39 -12.16 -9.15
C ARG A 157 30.86 -12.68 -7.81
N SER A 158 29.98 -12.71 -6.83
CA SER A 158 30.19 -13.33 -5.54
C SER A 158 28.96 -14.10 -5.07
N LYS A 159 29.19 -15.02 -4.14
CA LYS A 159 28.16 -15.85 -3.50
C LYS A 159 28.19 -15.60 -2.00
N ILE A 160 27.02 -15.31 -1.43
CA ILE A 160 26.82 -15.11 0.01
C ILE A 160 25.91 -16.22 0.50
N THR A 161 26.41 -17.07 1.39
CA THR A 161 25.69 -18.23 1.92
C THR A 161 25.24 -17.97 3.36
N PHE A 162 24.16 -18.62 3.78
CA PHE A 162 23.53 -18.45 5.09
C PHE A 162 23.29 -19.81 5.76
N SER A 163 22.90 -19.78 7.04
CA SER A 163 22.53 -20.97 7.81
C SER A 163 21.23 -21.59 7.31
N ASP A 164 20.27 -20.77 6.88
CA ASP A 164 18.98 -21.17 6.35
C ASP A 164 18.76 -20.67 4.92
N ASN A 165 17.65 -21.03 4.31
CA ASN A 165 17.27 -20.60 2.98
C ASN A 165 16.91 -19.12 2.95
N VAL A 166 17.30 -18.45 1.86
CA VAL A 166 16.93 -17.06 1.61
C VAL A 166 15.50 -17.01 1.06
N ASN A 167 14.64 -16.28 1.73
CA ASN A 167 13.26 -16.07 1.33
C ASN A 167 13.13 -14.87 0.37
N GLU A 168 13.79 -13.77 0.70
CA GLU A 168 13.75 -12.57 -0.14
C GLU A 168 15.02 -11.73 -0.02
N VAL A 169 15.24 -10.91 -1.04
CA VAL A 169 16.25 -9.85 -1.07
C VAL A 169 15.54 -8.53 -1.33
N PHE A 170 15.79 -7.52 -0.52
CA PHE A 170 15.11 -6.24 -0.63
C PHE A 170 16.05 -5.06 -0.38
N ASN A 171 15.61 -3.87 -0.78
CA ASN A 171 16.29 -2.62 -0.50
C ASN A 171 15.55 -1.86 0.61
N ASN A 172 16.31 -1.25 1.53
CA ASN A 172 15.77 -0.28 2.46
C ASN A 172 16.81 0.83 2.66
N ASN A 173 16.42 2.06 2.44
CA ASN A 173 17.26 3.26 2.58
C ASN A 173 18.60 3.14 1.84
N GLY A 174 18.58 2.67 0.59
CA GLY A 174 19.78 2.53 -0.25
C GLY A 174 20.74 1.42 0.16
N LYS A 175 20.32 0.49 1.02
CA LYS A 175 21.10 -0.67 1.44
C LYS A 175 20.35 -1.96 1.06
N SER A 176 21.10 -2.99 0.71
CA SER A 176 20.57 -4.30 0.36
C SER A 176 20.54 -5.21 1.57
N TYR A 177 19.46 -6.00 1.68
CA TYR A 177 19.24 -6.96 2.75
C TYR A 177 18.76 -8.29 2.20
N ALA A 178 19.04 -9.37 2.93
CA ALA A 178 18.43 -10.68 2.74
C ALA A 178 17.63 -11.06 3.99
N ARG A 179 16.43 -11.57 3.80
CA ARG A 179 15.65 -12.23 4.85
C ARG A 179 15.63 -13.73 4.60
N LEU A 180 15.91 -14.50 5.65
CA LEU A 180 15.88 -15.95 5.62
C LEU A 180 14.49 -16.49 5.96
N CYS A 181 14.31 -17.79 5.75
CA CYS A 181 13.06 -18.47 6.06
C CYS A 181 12.74 -18.53 7.57
N ASP A 182 13.76 -18.46 8.43
CA ASP A 182 13.61 -18.35 9.88
C ASP A 182 13.24 -16.94 10.40
N GLY A 183 13.14 -15.94 9.52
CA GLY A 183 12.86 -14.55 9.86
C GLY A 183 14.07 -13.67 10.07
N SER A 184 15.27 -14.24 10.14
CA SER A 184 16.52 -13.50 10.31
C SER A 184 16.81 -12.58 9.13
N ILE A 185 17.21 -11.34 9.40
CA ILE A 185 17.58 -10.34 8.40
C ILE A 185 19.06 -10.03 8.47
N TYR A 186 19.68 -10.06 7.30
CA TYR A 186 21.10 -9.75 7.12
C TYR A 186 21.26 -8.56 6.17
N LYS A 187 22.06 -7.59 6.55
CA LYS A 187 22.56 -6.55 5.66
C LYS A 187 23.64 -7.15 4.76
N LEU A 188 23.52 -6.89 3.45
CA LEU A 188 24.42 -7.40 2.42
C LEU A 188 25.54 -6.42 2.11
N SER A 189 26.71 -6.95 1.79
CA SER A 189 27.80 -6.29 1.09
C SER A 189 28.28 -7.19 -0.04
N GLN A 190 29.27 -6.76 -0.86
CA GLN A 190 29.68 -7.47 -2.09
C GLN A 190 29.92 -8.99 -1.93
N SER A 191 30.46 -9.42 -0.80
CA SER A 191 30.83 -10.83 -0.58
C SER A 191 30.56 -11.32 0.84
N SER A 192 29.89 -10.52 1.66
CA SER A 192 29.62 -10.82 3.06
C SER A 192 28.25 -10.33 3.49
N SER A 193 27.83 -10.77 4.66
CA SER A 193 26.57 -10.34 5.28
C SER A 193 26.76 -10.14 6.78
N THR A 194 25.93 -9.28 7.35
CA THR A 194 25.92 -9.00 8.79
C THR A 194 24.48 -9.10 9.29
N TYR A 195 24.23 -9.93 10.30
CA TYR A 195 22.95 -10.01 10.98
C TYR A 195 22.55 -8.65 11.56
N VAL A 196 21.29 -8.26 11.40
CA VAL A 196 20.79 -6.96 11.85
C VAL A 196 19.49 -7.04 12.64
N ALA A 197 18.61 -7.97 12.32
CA ALA A 197 17.29 -8.03 12.92
C ALA A 197 16.63 -9.41 12.71
N ASP A 198 15.50 -9.60 13.36
CA ASP A 198 14.63 -10.75 13.20
C ASP A 198 13.16 -10.32 13.17
N THR A 199 12.42 -10.78 12.18
CA THR A 199 10.98 -10.49 12.00
C THR A 199 10.07 -11.59 12.53
N GLY A 200 10.64 -12.69 13.08
CA GLY A 200 9.89 -13.89 13.42
C GLY A 200 9.49 -14.69 12.19
N GLU A 201 8.68 -15.72 12.39
CA GLU A 201 8.33 -16.71 11.37
C GLU A 201 7.83 -16.14 10.02
N LEU A 202 7.83 -17.01 9.02
CA LEU A 202 7.55 -16.88 7.58
C LEU A 202 6.35 -15.97 7.19
N LYS A 203 6.44 -14.65 7.42
CA LYS A 203 5.46 -13.69 6.94
C LYS A 203 6.13 -12.69 6.02
N ASN A 204 5.38 -12.23 5.02
CA ASN A 204 5.88 -11.19 4.13
C ASN A 204 6.25 -9.93 4.92
N ILE A 205 7.29 -9.25 4.49
CA ILE A 205 7.69 -7.96 5.03
C ILE A 205 7.64 -6.88 3.96
N TYR A 206 7.44 -5.65 4.41
CA TYR A 206 7.33 -4.47 3.56
C TYR A 206 8.17 -3.34 4.15
N ASN A 207 8.71 -2.47 3.31
CA ASN A 207 9.38 -1.28 3.78
C ASN A 207 8.40 -0.37 4.54
N ALA A 208 8.80 0.07 5.72
CA ALA A 208 8.01 0.96 6.58
C ALA A 208 8.75 2.26 6.92
N GLY A 209 9.83 2.58 6.21
CA GLY A 209 10.62 3.79 6.43
C GLY A 209 12.12 3.52 6.59
N ILE A 210 12.87 4.56 6.94
CA ILE A 210 14.32 4.50 7.08
C ILE A 210 14.72 3.46 8.13
N ASN A 211 15.43 2.41 7.70
CA ASN A 211 15.85 1.28 8.53
C ASN A 211 14.66 0.63 9.29
N ARG A 212 13.47 0.57 8.68
CA ARG A 212 12.28 -0.04 9.26
C ARG A 212 11.59 -0.94 8.25
N VAL A 213 11.18 -2.11 8.70
CA VAL A 213 10.30 -3.02 7.97
C VAL A 213 9.09 -3.35 8.84
N ILE A 214 7.98 -3.70 8.20
CA ILE A 214 6.77 -4.16 8.86
C ILE A 214 6.38 -5.53 8.32
N ASN A 215 5.92 -6.43 9.19
CA ASN A 215 5.35 -7.70 8.76
C ASN A 215 3.82 -7.64 8.64
N GLU A 216 3.21 -8.68 8.13
CA GLU A 216 1.75 -8.77 7.94
C GLU A 216 0.95 -8.70 9.25
N ASP A 217 1.55 -8.98 10.38
CA ASP A 217 0.90 -8.86 11.70
C ASP A 217 0.92 -7.44 12.25
N GLY A 218 1.59 -6.49 11.58
CA GLY A 218 1.71 -5.10 12.03
C GLY A 218 2.90 -4.82 12.94
N PHE A 219 3.83 -5.77 13.11
CA PHE A 219 5.06 -5.51 13.85
C PHE A 219 6.07 -4.77 12.97
N ILE A 220 6.48 -3.60 13.43
CA ILE A 220 7.53 -2.79 12.83
C ILE A 220 8.84 -3.18 13.51
N VAL A 221 9.84 -3.56 12.70
CA VAL A 221 11.16 -3.98 13.18
C VAL A 221 12.22 -3.00 12.68
N SER A 222 13.08 -2.54 13.57
CA SER A 222 14.23 -1.71 13.23
C SER A 222 15.39 -2.54 12.74
N LEU A 223 15.92 -2.22 11.57
CA LEU A 223 17.13 -2.82 10.99
C LEU A 223 18.43 -2.26 11.57
N SER A 224 18.36 -1.35 12.53
CA SER A 224 19.54 -0.76 13.18
C SER A 224 19.82 -1.31 14.59
N ASP A 225 18.77 -1.63 15.34
CA ASP A 225 18.86 -2.03 16.75
C ASP A 225 17.91 -3.15 17.15
N ASN A 226 17.21 -3.75 16.16
CA ASN A 226 16.19 -4.79 16.36
C ASN A 226 15.04 -4.39 17.31
N SER A 227 14.86 -3.09 17.58
CA SER A 227 13.71 -2.62 18.36
C SER A 227 12.41 -2.85 17.59
N ARG A 228 11.31 -3.04 18.34
CA ARG A 228 10.00 -3.39 17.76
C ARG A 228 8.94 -2.38 18.17
N ASP A 229 8.01 -2.11 17.26
CA ASP A 229 6.80 -1.34 17.47
C ASP A 229 5.61 -2.09 16.86
N TYR A 230 4.39 -1.63 17.07
CA TYR A 230 3.19 -2.33 16.61
C TYR A 230 2.14 -1.35 16.09
N VAL A 231 1.50 -1.72 14.98
CA VAL A 231 0.34 -1.03 14.40
C VAL A 231 -0.75 -2.06 14.12
N SER A 232 -1.90 -1.90 14.76
CA SER A 232 -3.06 -2.76 14.51
C SER A 232 -3.63 -2.54 13.10
N ASN A 233 -4.10 -3.61 12.48
CA ASN A 233 -4.73 -3.59 11.15
C ASN A 233 -3.84 -2.95 10.05
N ALA A 234 -2.54 -3.07 10.18
CA ALA A 234 -1.61 -2.63 9.14
C ALA A 234 -1.71 -3.56 7.92
N THR A 235 -1.74 -2.96 6.73
CA THR A 235 -1.63 -3.67 5.45
C THR A 235 -0.36 -3.26 4.73
N ALA A 236 0.07 -4.09 3.78
CA ALA A 236 1.24 -3.81 2.95
C ALA A 236 1.17 -2.42 2.32
N GLY A 237 2.26 -1.65 2.45
CA GLY A 237 2.35 -0.31 1.87
C GLY A 237 1.60 0.81 2.61
N ASN A 238 0.73 0.49 3.56
CA ASN A 238 -0.09 1.46 4.26
C ASN A 238 0.51 1.97 5.58
N VAL A 239 1.79 1.71 5.82
CA VAL A 239 2.51 2.19 7.01
C VAL A 239 3.83 2.81 6.61
N SER A 240 4.15 3.95 7.19
CA SER A 240 5.43 4.62 7.02
C SER A 240 5.91 5.25 8.33
N VAL A 241 7.21 5.17 8.60
CA VAL A 241 7.84 5.70 9.80
C VAL A 241 8.89 6.74 9.43
N SER A 242 8.78 7.93 10.00
CA SER A 242 9.75 9.02 9.83
C SER A 242 9.84 9.86 11.10
N ASP A 243 11.05 10.20 11.52
CA ASP A 243 11.34 11.06 12.69
C ASP A 243 10.57 10.66 13.96
N GLY A 244 10.56 9.35 14.27
CA GLY A 244 9.87 8.81 15.46
C GLY A 244 8.34 8.83 15.38
N LYS A 245 7.77 9.15 14.23
CA LYS A 245 6.33 9.16 13.97
C LYS A 245 5.96 7.98 13.08
N ILE A 246 4.85 7.31 13.41
CA ILE A 246 4.27 6.24 12.60
C ILE A 246 3.02 6.78 11.94
N TYR A 247 3.00 6.77 10.63
CA TYR A 247 1.85 7.08 9.80
C TYR A 247 1.25 5.76 9.31
N SER A 248 -0.04 5.56 9.51
CA SER A 248 -0.73 4.36 9.03
C SER A 248 -2.11 4.70 8.50
N ALA A 249 -2.44 4.21 7.32
CA ALA A 249 -3.77 4.37 6.75
C ALA A 249 -4.58 3.10 7.01
N VAL A 250 -5.66 3.26 7.76
CA VAL A 250 -6.59 2.19 8.13
C VAL A 250 -8.01 2.74 8.08
N ASN A 251 -8.92 2.03 7.42
CA ASN A 251 -10.35 2.34 7.41
C ASN A 251 -10.66 3.81 7.05
N TYR A 252 -10.15 4.30 5.91
CA TYR A 252 -10.35 5.68 5.44
C TYR A 252 -9.85 6.76 6.41
N ARG A 253 -8.92 6.38 7.27
CA ARG A 253 -8.24 7.30 8.20
C ARG A 253 -6.74 7.17 8.07
N LEU A 254 -6.08 8.31 8.04
CA LEU A 254 -4.64 8.40 8.23
C LEU A 254 -4.37 8.70 9.70
N ASN A 255 -3.70 7.77 10.36
CA ASN A 255 -3.32 7.88 11.77
C ASN A 255 -1.86 8.34 11.87
N LEU A 256 -1.61 9.24 12.79
CA LEU A 256 -0.27 9.63 13.23
C LEU A 256 -0.09 9.18 14.69
N LYS A 257 0.72 8.14 14.89
CA LYS A 257 1.13 7.67 16.22
C LYS A 257 2.49 8.27 16.59
N THR A 258 2.52 8.93 17.74
CA THR A 258 3.76 9.36 18.40
C THR A 258 3.91 8.60 19.72
N TYR A 259 5.04 8.78 20.42
CA TYR A 259 5.25 8.19 21.74
C TYR A 259 4.11 8.53 22.73
N GLU A 260 3.59 9.76 22.66
CA GLU A 260 2.62 10.26 23.64
C GLU A 260 1.16 9.97 23.26
N LYS A 261 0.81 10.00 21.98
CA LYS A 261 -0.58 9.92 21.51
C LYS A 261 -0.73 9.51 20.06
N THR A 262 -1.94 9.06 19.74
CA THR A 262 -2.39 8.85 18.36
C THR A 262 -3.39 9.92 17.98
N LYS A 263 -3.21 10.53 16.82
CA LYS A 263 -4.14 11.47 16.19
C LYS A 263 -4.54 10.90 14.83
N SER A 264 -5.71 11.30 14.33
CA SER A 264 -6.24 10.80 13.06
C SER A 264 -6.82 11.93 12.23
N VAL A 265 -6.75 11.76 10.92
CA VAL A 265 -7.43 12.59 9.92
C VAL A 265 -8.15 11.69 8.92
N SER A 266 -9.33 12.08 8.48
CA SER A 266 -10.08 11.34 7.45
C SER A 266 -9.43 11.52 6.08
N ILE A 267 -9.38 10.45 5.30
CA ILE A 267 -9.00 10.46 3.89
C ILE A 267 -10.22 10.07 3.04
N PRO A 268 -10.43 10.70 1.88
CA PRO A 268 -11.70 10.57 1.14
C PRO A 268 -11.85 9.21 0.45
N ASP A 269 -10.77 8.45 0.33
CA ASP A 269 -10.73 7.22 -0.42
C ASP A 269 -9.75 6.23 0.23
N ARG A 270 -9.74 4.98 -0.23
CA ARG A 270 -8.84 3.95 0.27
C ARG A 270 -7.38 4.29 -0.06
N ALA A 271 -6.49 4.09 0.89
CA ALA A 271 -5.06 4.25 0.68
C ALA A 271 -4.48 3.02 -0.03
N THR A 272 -3.80 3.25 -1.14
CA THR A 272 -2.97 2.25 -1.83
C THR A 272 -1.55 2.21 -1.26
N ALA A 273 -1.02 3.38 -0.85
CA ALA A 273 0.28 3.47 -0.22
C ALA A 273 0.39 4.69 0.71
N VAL A 274 1.17 4.53 1.77
CA VAL A 274 1.56 5.61 2.69
C VAL A 274 3.07 5.72 2.68
N VAL A 275 3.59 6.92 2.44
CA VAL A 275 5.01 7.23 2.50
C VAL A 275 5.25 8.49 3.30
N SER A 276 6.42 8.60 3.91
CA SER A 276 6.75 9.77 4.72
C SER A 276 8.18 10.25 4.49
N TYR A 277 8.39 11.53 4.71
CA TYR A 277 9.71 12.16 4.70
C TYR A 277 9.72 13.29 5.73
N LYS A 278 10.59 13.19 6.72
CA LYS A 278 10.62 14.13 7.86
C LYS A 278 9.22 14.29 8.47
N ASN A 279 8.73 15.52 8.58
CA ASN A 279 7.44 15.85 9.17
C ASN A 279 6.26 15.80 8.19
N GLN A 280 6.46 15.28 6.98
CA GLN A 280 5.43 15.15 5.95
C GLN A 280 5.08 13.68 5.72
N CYS A 281 3.82 13.44 5.42
CA CYS A 281 3.31 12.15 4.99
C CYS A 281 2.50 12.34 3.71
N ALA A 282 2.69 11.47 2.75
CA ALA A 282 1.85 11.43 1.55
C ALA A 282 1.11 10.10 1.48
N VAL A 283 -0.14 10.16 1.06
CA VAL A 283 -1.02 9.01 0.84
C VAL A 283 -1.39 8.98 -0.64
N LEU A 284 -1.10 7.88 -1.30
CA LEU A 284 -1.64 7.56 -2.62
C LEU A 284 -2.97 6.84 -2.40
N LEU A 285 -4.03 7.39 -2.95
CA LEU A 285 -5.37 6.81 -2.92
C LEU A 285 -5.59 5.88 -4.12
N ASP A 286 -6.55 4.97 -4.04
CA ASP A 286 -6.85 3.99 -5.09
C ASP A 286 -7.39 4.63 -6.39
N ASN A 287 -7.97 5.82 -6.30
CA ASN A 287 -8.36 6.64 -7.46
C ASN A 287 -7.19 7.38 -8.12
N GLY A 288 -5.93 7.18 -7.67
CA GLY A 288 -4.73 7.82 -8.18
C GLY A 288 -4.45 9.21 -7.60
N THR A 289 -5.29 9.73 -6.72
CA THR A 289 -5.07 11.03 -6.08
C THR A 289 -3.98 10.91 -5.01
N VAL A 290 -3.10 11.90 -4.93
CA VAL A 290 -2.11 12.04 -3.85
C VAL A 290 -2.55 13.10 -2.86
N ARG A 291 -2.54 12.77 -1.58
CA ARG A 291 -2.77 13.71 -0.48
C ARG A 291 -1.51 13.84 0.37
N VAL A 292 -1.09 15.07 0.62
CA VAL A 292 0.08 15.36 1.47
C VAL A 292 -0.39 15.99 2.77
N PHE A 293 0.13 15.47 3.88
CA PHE A 293 -0.21 15.89 5.23
C PHE A 293 1.05 16.33 5.97
N GLY A 294 0.97 17.47 6.66
CA GLY A 294 1.97 17.93 7.61
C GLY A 294 1.52 17.69 9.05
N SER A 295 2.38 18.01 10.02
CA SER A 295 2.03 17.85 11.45
C SER A 295 0.82 18.69 11.88
N ALA A 296 0.58 19.83 11.23
CA ALA A 296 -0.53 20.72 11.52
C ALA A 296 -1.90 20.12 11.13
N ASP A 297 -1.94 19.26 10.12
CA ASP A 297 -3.20 18.65 9.67
C ASP A 297 -3.78 17.66 10.69
N PHE A 298 -2.95 17.20 11.62
CA PHE A 298 -3.36 16.36 12.74
C PHE A 298 -3.67 17.14 14.03
N GLU A 299 -3.64 18.48 14.00
CA GLU A 299 -4.03 19.31 15.15
C GLU A 299 -5.53 19.54 15.14
N GLU A 300 -6.17 19.45 16.32
CA GLU A 300 -7.56 19.84 16.48
C GLU A 300 -7.70 21.33 16.13
N LYS A 301 -8.50 21.65 15.11
CA LYS A 301 -8.88 23.03 14.84
C LYS A 301 -9.65 23.54 16.05
N LYS A 302 -9.03 24.40 16.85
CA LYS A 302 -9.74 25.19 17.86
C LYS A 302 -10.70 26.10 17.08
N THR A 303 -11.97 25.76 17.06
CA THR A 303 -13.02 26.65 16.56
C THR A 303 -13.13 27.83 17.53
N ASN A 304 -12.43 28.90 17.23
CA ASN A 304 -12.82 30.21 17.75
C ASN A 304 -14.12 30.59 17.04
N GLY A 305 -15.20 30.66 17.79
CA GLY A 305 -16.47 31.14 17.28
C GLY A 305 -16.36 32.60 16.84
N ASN A 306 -17.03 32.89 15.75
CA ASN A 306 -17.40 34.08 15.03
C ASN A 306 -16.64 34.26 13.69
N ASP A 307 -17.36 33.98 12.63
CA ASP A 307 -17.76 34.96 11.64
C ASP A 307 -18.75 34.34 10.63
N GLY A 308 -19.88 35.02 10.52
CA GLY A 308 -20.84 34.74 9.46
C GLY A 308 -20.38 35.36 8.14
N SER A 309 -20.39 34.58 7.10
CA SER A 309 -20.67 35.06 5.75
C SER A 309 -21.22 33.93 4.91
N ASN A 310 -22.43 34.16 4.38
CA ASN A 310 -23.05 33.39 3.32
C ASN A 310 -22.18 33.48 2.06
N ASP A 311 -21.90 32.31 1.46
CA ASP A 311 -21.74 32.24 0.02
C ASP A 311 -22.25 30.89 -0.49
N ASP A 312 -23.35 30.97 -1.22
CA ASP A 312 -23.93 29.91 -2.04
C ASP A 312 -22.94 29.53 -3.15
N HIS A 313 -22.45 28.30 -3.15
CA HIS A 313 -22.07 27.62 -4.38
C HIS A 313 -22.34 26.13 -4.28
N ASN A 314 -23.32 25.73 -5.09
CA ASN A 314 -23.72 24.39 -5.48
C ASN A 314 -22.53 23.52 -5.89
N SER A 315 -22.17 22.55 -5.06
CA SER A 315 -21.29 21.45 -5.42
C SER A 315 -21.80 20.15 -4.80
N SER A 316 -21.80 19.11 -5.60
CA SER A 316 -22.20 17.73 -5.35
C SER A 316 -22.00 17.29 -3.89
N LYS A 317 -23.08 16.70 -3.32
CA LYS A 317 -23.13 16.18 -1.94
C LYS A 317 -21.97 15.21 -1.67
N SER A 318 -20.91 15.69 -1.04
CA SER A 318 -19.98 14.81 -0.31
C SER A 318 -20.62 14.48 1.05
N ASP A 319 -20.64 13.20 1.43
CA ASP A 319 -21.04 12.77 2.77
C ASP A 319 -20.13 13.42 3.80
N ILE A 320 -20.69 14.31 4.60
CA ILE A 320 -19.94 14.95 5.69
C ILE A 320 -19.87 13.95 6.84
N GLN A 321 -18.65 13.53 7.19
CA GLN A 321 -18.41 12.72 8.39
C GLN A 321 -18.78 13.53 9.63
N PRO A 322 -19.66 13.04 10.51
CA PRO A 322 -19.91 13.70 11.78
C PRO A 322 -18.62 13.83 12.59
N ASN A 323 -18.41 14.98 13.19
CA ASN A 323 -17.24 15.25 14.04
C ASN A 323 -17.14 14.20 15.17
N ASN A 324 -15.99 13.51 15.29
CA ASN A 324 -15.69 12.49 16.30
C ASN A 324 -16.29 11.08 16.13
N SER A 325 -16.80 10.67 14.97
CA SER A 325 -17.27 9.30 14.79
C SER A 325 -16.12 8.31 14.61
N GLU A 326 -16.14 7.20 15.34
CA GLU A 326 -15.28 6.04 15.12
C GLU A 326 -15.70 5.22 13.88
N TYR A 327 -16.82 5.55 13.24
CA TYR A 327 -17.44 4.85 12.14
C TYR A 327 -17.27 5.58 10.82
N LEU A 328 -17.47 4.86 9.72
CA LEU A 328 -17.31 5.33 8.36
C LEU A 328 -18.68 5.70 7.77
N PHE A 329 -18.71 6.70 6.89
CA PHE A 329 -19.92 7.19 6.25
C PHE A 329 -19.69 7.32 4.75
N SER A 330 -20.51 6.68 3.92
CA SER A 330 -20.51 6.81 2.46
C SER A 330 -21.89 6.47 1.92
N ASP A 331 -22.34 7.20 0.92
CA ASP A 331 -23.57 6.95 0.16
C ASP A 331 -24.83 6.81 1.05
N GLY A 332 -24.89 7.55 2.15
CA GLY A 332 -26.01 7.46 3.10
C GLY A 332 -25.96 6.21 3.98
N ILE A 333 -24.84 5.51 4.03
CA ILE A 333 -24.61 4.36 4.90
C ILE A 333 -23.57 4.70 5.96
N VAL A 334 -23.81 4.29 7.21
CA VAL A 334 -22.81 4.26 8.28
C VAL A 334 -22.34 2.82 8.48
N TYR A 335 -21.04 2.57 8.45
CA TYR A 335 -20.45 1.23 8.47
C TYR A 335 -19.12 1.20 9.24
N GLY A 336 -18.44 0.05 9.27
CA GLY A 336 -17.27 -0.14 10.15
C GLY A 336 -17.67 -0.38 11.61
N ILE A 337 -18.91 -0.82 11.84
CA ILE A 337 -19.49 -1.12 13.13
C ILE A 337 -19.45 -2.64 13.33
N TYR A 338 -18.86 -3.13 14.41
CA TYR A 338 -18.77 -4.56 14.65
C TYR A 338 -19.94 -5.09 15.48
N SER A 339 -20.21 -6.38 15.34
CA SER A 339 -21.30 -7.05 16.04
C SER A 339 -21.19 -6.91 17.56
N GLY A 340 -22.31 -6.65 18.21
CA GLY A 340 -22.38 -6.45 19.66
C GLY A 340 -22.57 -5.00 20.09
N GLU A 341 -22.34 -4.04 19.18
CA GLU A 341 -22.57 -2.62 19.45
C GLU A 341 -24.03 -2.35 19.78
N THR A 342 -24.28 -1.54 20.82
CA THR A 342 -25.64 -1.19 21.24
C THR A 342 -26.10 0.14 20.69
N VAL A 343 -27.40 0.37 20.68
CA VAL A 343 -27.99 1.67 20.32
C VAL A 343 -27.44 2.80 21.19
N ALA A 344 -27.20 2.53 22.48
CA ALA A 344 -26.67 3.52 23.40
C ALA A 344 -25.20 3.88 23.08
N ASP A 345 -24.35 2.86 22.86
CA ASP A 345 -22.94 3.05 22.51
C ASP A 345 -22.79 3.83 21.19
N PHE A 346 -23.57 3.42 20.18
CA PHE A 346 -23.59 4.10 18.89
C PHE A 346 -24.00 5.57 19.00
N LYS A 347 -25.07 5.87 19.76
CA LYS A 347 -25.51 7.26 20.00
C LYS A 347 -24.42 8.09 20.69
N ASN A 348 -23.73 7.51 21.66
CA ASN A 348 -22.64 8.19 22.37
C ASN A 348 -21.45 8.49 21.43
N LYS A 349 -21.14 7.57 20.51
CA LYS A 349 -20.01 7.70 19.58
C LYS A 349 -20.31 8.60 18.38
N THR A 350 -21.57 8.71 17.97
CA THR A 350 -21.96 9.46 16.74
C THR A 350 -22.77 10.73 17.03
N SER A 351 -23.17 10.95 18.26
CA SER A 351 -24.16 12.00 18.62
C SER A 351 -25.49 11.83 17.87
N ALA A 352 -25.86 10.60 17.49
CA ALA A 352 -27.10 10.35 16.78
C ALA A 352 -28.33 10.79 17.60
N GLU A 353 -29.19 11.58 16.99
CA GLU A 353 -30.43 12.07 17.58
C GLU A 353 -31.39 10.91 17.86
N ASN A 354 -31.61 10.09 16.82
CA ASN A 354 -32.48 8.93 16.87
C ASN A 354 -31.90 7.77 16.08
N VAL A 355 -32.25 6.56 16.51
CA VAL A 355 -31.99 5.31 15.78
C VAL A 355 -33.32 4.59 15.58
N TYR A 356 -33.61 4.14 14.39
CA TYR A 356 -34.83 3.42 14.05
C TYR A 356 -34.49 2.01 13.56
N LYS A 357 -35.36 1.07 13.87
CA LYS A 357 -35.28 -0.30 13.32
C LYS A 357 -35.64 -0.29 11.83
N ALA A 358 -35.40 -1.41 11.15
CA ALA A 358 -35.75 -1.58 9.74
C ALA A 358 -37.26 -1.40 9.44
N ASP A 359 -38.11 -1.62 10.42
CA ASP A 359 -39.57 -1.42 10.34
C ASP A 359 -39.99 0.06 10.60
N GLY A 360 -39.04 0.97 10.79
CA GLY A 360 -39.28 2.39 11.06
C GLY A 360 -39.61 2.71 12.53
N THR A 361 -39.68 1.72 13.43
CA THR A 361 -39.94 1.95 14.88
C THR A 361 -38.69 2.46 15.60
N LEU A 362 -38.86 3.37 16.55
CA LEU A 362 -37.74 3.91 17.34
C LEU A 362 -37.04 2.83 18.17
N ALA A 363 -35.74 2.65 17.96
CA ALA A 363 -34.90 1.75 18.72
C ALA A 363 -34.40 2.48 19.98
N LYS A 364 -34.99 2.20 21.15
CA LYS A 364 -34.63 2.85 22.43
C LYS A 364 -33.42 2.17 23.09
N SER A 365 -33.20 0.90 22.84
CA SER A 365 -32.12 0.08 23.44
C SER A 365 -31.92 -1.18 22.62
N GLY A 366 -30.90 -1.98 23.00
CA GLY A 366 -30.57 -3.26 22.38
C GLY A 366 -29.39 -3.15 21.40
N LYS A 367 -29.06 -4.26 20.77
CA LYS A 367 -27.99 -4.33 19.75
C LYS A 367 -28.43 -3.69 18.44
N LEU A 368 -27.48 -3.04 17.78
CA LEU A 368 -27.66 -2.60 16.39
C LEU A 368 -27.75 -3.80 15.44
N LYS A 369 -28.36 -3.56 14.29
CA LYS A 369 -28.49 -4.51 13.20
C LYS A 369 -28.26 -3.83 11.87
N THR A 370 -27.76 -4.56 10.90
CA THR A 370 -27.74 -4.09 9.51
C THR A 370 -29.16 -3.78 9.04
N GLY A 371 -29.32 -2.63 8.38
CA GLY A 371 -30.64 -2.14 7.94
C GLY A 371 -31.36 -1.23 8.95
N PHE A 372 -30.85 -1.02 10.17
CA PHE A 372 -31.34 0.07 11.03
C PHE A 372 -30.99 1.42 10.40
N THR A 373 -31.68 2.48 10.80
CA THR A 373 -31.37 3.84 10.34
C THR A 373 -31.08 4.75 11.51
N ALA A 374 -30.17 5.70 11.36
CA ALA A 374 -29.83 6.70 12.34
C ALA A 374 -29.97 8.12 11.77
N VAL A 375 -30.43 9.04 12.60
CA VAL A 375 -30.43 10.48 12.28
C VAL A 375 -29.24 11.10 13.02
N ILE A 376 -28.30 11.66 12.24
CA ILE A 376 -27.08 12.29 12.72
C ILE A 376 -26.93 13.62 11.99
N ASP A 377 -26.81 14.73 12.70
CA ASP A 377 -26.73 16.09 12.14
C ASP A 377 -27.84 16.33 11.10
N SER A 378 -29.10 15.97 11.46
CA SER A 378 -30.29 16.09 10.61
C SER A 378 -30.26 15.30 9.30
N ARG A 379 -29.35 14.33 9.15
CA ARG A 379 -29.26 13.42 8.00
C ARG A 379 -29.57 12.00 8.43
N THR A 380 -30.19 11.25 7.53
CA THR A 380 -30.51 9.83 7.76
C THR A 380 -29.46 8.96 7.11
N TYR A 381 -28.91 8.02 7.88
CA TYR A 381 -27.96 7.01 7.44
C TYR A 381 -28.51 5.61 7.70
N VAL A 382 -28.27 4.68 6.81
CA VAL A 382 -28.55 3.26 7.03
C VAL A 382 -27.33 2.61 7.69
N ILE A 383 -27.55 1.79 8.69
CA ILE A 383 -26.48 1.17 9.49
C ILE A 383 -26.10 -0.18 8.86
N ALA A 384 -24.80 -0.38 8.59
CA ALA A 384 -24.20 -1.65 8.22
C ALA A 384 -23.31 -2.17 9.36
N ILE A 385 -23.62 -3.35 9.88
CA ILE A 385 -22.83 -4.04 10.88
C ILE A 385 -21.91 -5.03 10.17
N CYS A 386 -20.59 -4.92 10.35
CA CYS A 386 -19.60 -5.78 9.73
C CYS A 386 -19.90 -7.26 10.03
N GLY A 387 -20.12 -8.04 8.98
CA GLY A 387 -20.42 -9.45 9.03
C GLY A 387 -21.89 -9.83 9.24
N ASP A 388 -22.78 -8.89 9.61
CA ASP A 388 -24.24 -9.14 9.74
C ASP A 388 -24.90 -8.97 8.37
N VAL A 389 -24.59 -9.89 7.47
CA VAL A 389 -25.03 -9.87 6.05
C VAL A 389 -26.51 -10.17 5.93
N THR A 390 -27.09 -10.86 6.90
CA THR A 390 -28.53 -11.18 6.95
C THR A 390 -29.37 -10.09 7.62
N GLY A 391 -28.77 -9.14 8.35
CA GLY A 391 -29.48 -8.10 9.09
C GLY A 391 -30.19 -8.59 10.34
N GLU A 392 -29.85 -9.78 10.86
CA GLU A 392 -30.47 -10.29 12.09
C GLU A 392 -29.81 -9.79 13.37
N GLY A 393 -28.65 -9.11 13.27
CA GLY A 393 -27.92 -8.44 14.36
C GLY A 393 -26.89 -9.33 15.05
N ASN A 394 -26.60 -10.50 14.53
CA ASN A 394 -25.54 -11.37 15.00
C ASN A 394 -24.78 -11.93 13.81
N VAL A 395 -23.47 -12.09 13.96
CA VAL A 395 -22.62 -12.71 12.94
C VAL A 395 -22.57 -14.22 13.19
N ASN A 396 -23.13 -15.02 12.28
CA ASN A 396 -23.26 -16.47 12.46
C ASN A 396 -23.19 -17.24 11.12
N SER A 397 -23.57 -18.52 11.13
CA SER A 397 -23.48 -19.38 9.95
C SER A 397 -24.41 -18.97 8.79
N LYS A 398 -25.49 -18.23 9.06
CA LYS A 398 -26.39 -17.77 8.00
C LYS A 398 -25.71 -16.68 7.17
N ASP A 399 -24.96 -15.77 7.81
CA ASP A 399 -24.22 -14.72 7.14
C ASP A 399 -23.14 -15.31 6.23
N VAL A 400 -22.39 -16.29 6.75
CA VAL A 400 -21.40 -17.05 5.97
C VAL A 400 -22.07 -17.72 4.76
N THR A 401 -23.23 -18.37 4.98
CA THR A 401 -23.94 -19.07 3.92
C THR A 401 -24.47 -18.10 2.86
N LEU A 402 -24.97 -16.92 3.28
CA LEU A 402 -25.48 -15.91 2.35
C LEU A 402 -24.34 -15.31 1.53
N LEU A 403 -23.21 -14.96 2.17
CA LEU A 403 -22.03 -14.47 1.45
C LEU A 403 -21.45 -15.53 0.51
N GLN A 404 -21.40 -16.82 0.90
CA GLN A 404 -21.00 -17.90 -0.02
C GLN A 404 -21.88 -17.98 -1.24
N LYS A 405 -23.20 -17.86 -1.07
CA LYS A 405 -24.15 -17.85 -2.20
C LYS A 405 -23.91 -16.66 -3.11
N TYR A 406 -23.68 -15.48 -2.55
CA TYR A 406 -23.36 -14.28 -3.33
C TYR A 406 -22.07 -14.48 -4.16
N LEU A 407 -21.00 -14.98 -3.55
CA LEU A 407 -19.73 -15.23 -4.24
C LEU A 407 -19.80 -16.35 -5.30
N CYS A 408 -20.83 -17.17 -5.26
CA CYS A 408 -21.10 -18.20 -6.26
C CYS A 408 -22.23 -17.81 -7.27
N ASP A 409 -22.59 -16.53 -7.36
CA ASP A 409 -23.67 -16.01 -8.21
C ASP A 409 -25.04 -16.65 -7.96
N ASN A 410 -25.28 -17.16 -6.73
CA ASN A 410 -26.54 -17.83 -6.33
C ASN A 410 -27.38 -16.97 -5.37
N ALA A 411 -26.99 -15.74 -5.09
CA ALA A 411 -27.74 -14.73 -4.35
C ALA A 411 -27.27 -13.34 -4.75
N GLU A 412 -28.14 -12.37 -4.58
CA GLU A 412 -27.82 -10.95 -4.76
C GLU A 412 -27.63 -10.31 -3.38
N LEU A 413 -26.62 -9.47 -3.24
CA LEU A 413 -26.42 -8.55 -2.13
C LEU A 413 -26.28 -7.15 -2.70
N ASP A 414 -27.00 -6.20 -2.14
CA ASP A 414 -26.94 -4.81 -2.57
C ASP A 414 -26.91 -3.84 -1.38
N GLY A 415 -26.57 -2.58 -1.66
CA GLY A 415 -26.64 -1.49 -0.71
C GLY A 415 -25.97 -1.80 0.62
N VAL A 416 -26.72 -1.67 1.71
CA VAL A 416 -26.22 -1.85 3.09
C VAL A 416 -25.76 -3.27 3.39
N TYR A 417 -26.36 -4.29 2.77
CA TYR A 417 -25.99 -5.69 3.01
C TYR A 417 -24.68 -6.07 2.32
N LEU A 418 -24.44 -5.53 1.13
CA LEU A 418 -23.13 -5.65 0.48
C LEU A 418 -22.04 -4.93 1.28
N LYS A 419 -22.37 -3.77 1.85
CA LYS A 419 -21.46 -3.03 2.74
C LYS A 419 -21.19 -3.77 4.05
N ALA A 420 -22.16 -4.50 4.59
CA ALA A 420 -21.99 -5.35 5.76
C ALA A 420 -21.16 -6.61 5.44
N ALA A 421 -21.18 -7.10 4.22
CA ALA A 421 -20.39 -8.24 3.75
C ALA A 421 -18.89 -7.93 3.60
N ASP A 422 -18.52 -6.68 3.35
CA ASP A 422 -17.14 -6.16 3.33
C ASP A 422 -16.64 -6.05 4.78
N PHE A 423 -16.21 -7.18 5.34
CA PHE A 423 -15.82 -7.28 6.76
C PHE A 423 -14.47 -6.64 7.04
N ASN A 424 -13.55 -6.74 6.09
CA ASN A 424 -12.21 -6.17 6.19
C ASN A 424 -12.17 -4.69 5.77
N LEU A 425 -13.30 -4.15 5.28
CA LEU A 425 -13.49 -2.76 4.84
C LEU A 425 -12.54 -2.38 3.68
N ASP A 426 -12.22 -3.35 2.80
CA ASP A 426 -11.36 -3.10 1.65
C ASP A 426 -12.14 -2.63 0.40
N GLY A 427 -13.44 -2.52 0.50
CA GLY A 427 -14.35 -2.01 -0.53
C GLY A 427 -14.96 -3.10 -1.42
N GLU A 428 -14.52 -4.35 -1.28
CA GLU A 428 -15.00 -5.51 -2.03
C GLU A 428 -15.52 -6.57 -1.06
N ALA A 429 -16.65 -7.20 -1.35
CA ALA A 429 -17.13 -8.37 -0.63
C ALA A 429 -16.63 -9.63 -1.34
N ASP A 430 -15.59 -10.28 -0.81
CA ASP A 430 -14.94 -11.40 -1.46
C ASP A 430 -14.62 -12.59 -0.52
N ASN A 431 -13.80 -13.54 -0.99
CA ASN A 431 -13.41 -14.71 -0.22
C ASN A 431 -12.61 -14.37 1.05
N ARG A 432 -11.95 -13.20 1.11
CA ARG A 432 -11.22 -12.73 2.30
C ARG A 432 -12.20 -12.44 3.43
N ASP A 433 -13.30 -11.76 3.11
CA ASP A 433 -14.36 -11.45 4.06
C ASP A 433 -15.08 -12.70 4.54
N LEU A 434 -15.35 -13.63 3.62
CA LEU A 434 -15.94 -14.92 3.96
C LEU A 434 -15.11 -15.66 5.02
N VAL A 435 -13.79 -15.66 4.88
CA VAL A 435 -12.88 -16.26 5.88
C VAL A 435 -12.94 -15.51 7.20
N LEU A 436 -12.93 -14.17 7.18
CA LEU A 436 -12.99 -13.35 8.39
C LEU A 436 -14.32 -13.52 9.13
N ILE A 437 -15.45 -13.44 8.43
CA ILE A 437 -16.80 -13.65 8.99
C ILE A 437 -16.92 -15.07 9.55
N SER A 438 -16.37 -16.07 8.86
CA SER A 438 -16.41 -17.46 9.34
C SER A 438 -15.69 -17.69 10.67
N ARG A 439 -14.67 -16.88 10.96
CA ARG A 439 -13.91 -16.92 12.22
C ARG A 439 -14.60 -16.21 13.38
N GLN A 440 -15.59 -15.35 13.11
CA GLN A 440 -16.38 -14.64 14.12
C GLN A 440 -17.52 -15.49 14.70
N LYS A 441 -17.69 -16.73 14.24
CA LYS A 441 -18.72 -17.63 14.78
C LYS A 441 -18.44 -17.96 16.25
N ASN A 442 -19.26 -17.47 17.11
CA ASN A 442 -19.45 -17.96 18.47
C ASN A 442 -20.69 -18.85 18.54
#